data_cc644db03b1ea60d051c9e18cbda5c43
#
_entry.id   cc644db03b1ea60d051c9e18cbda5c43
#
_cell.length_a   1.000
_cell.length_b   1.000
_cell.length_c   1.000
_cell.angle_alpha   90.00
_cell.angle_beta   90.00
_cell.angle_gamma   90.00
#
_symmetry.space_group_name_H-M   'P 1'
#
loop_
_entity.id
_entity.type
_entity.pdbx_description
1 polymer ?
#
loop_
_entity_poly.entity_id
_entity_poly.type
_entity_poly.pdbx_seq_one_letter_code
_entity_poly.pdbx_strand_id
1 'polypeptide(L)'
;MPDSDKASGSELEAALRGFVGAAIGPPQVGPDLVGAAMIRHWCEAMGDRNPVYTDPALARESVHGGIVAPPTMLQAWILQGMQMAEPRDATGDRQLELHQLLTQGGYPSVVATNCRQ
;
A
#
# COMPACT_ATOMS: atom_id res chain seq x y z
N MET A 1 5.14 -30.49 -27.43
CA MET A 1 3.93 -30.16 -26.66
C MET A 1 3.76 -28.67 -26.69
N PRO A 2 2.67 -28.19 -27.20
CA PRO A 2 2.52 -26.76 -27.46
C PRO A 2 2.35 -25.99 -26.15
N ASP A 3 3.17 -25.00 -26.04
CA ASP A 3 3.02 -23.82 -25.19
C ASP A 3 1.78 -23.02 -25.60
N SER A 4 0.61 -23.50 -25.28
CA SER A 4 -0.61 -22.89 -25.80
C SER A 4 -1.43 -22.12 -24.77
N ASP A 5 -0.80 -21.63 -23.68
CA ASP A 5 -1.54 -20.86 -22.67
C ASP A 5 -0.81 -19.65 -22.07
N LYS A 6 0.21 -19.16 -22.74
CA LYS A 6 0.64 -17.80 -22.49
C LYS A 6 -0.17 -16.90 -23.39
N ALA A 7 -1.17 -16.22 -22.81
CA ALA A 7 -1.74 -15.04 -23.44
C ALA A 7 -0.59 -14.24 -24.07
N SER A 8 -0.70 -13.86 -25.33
CA SER A 8 0.39 -13.13 -25.98
C SER A 8 0.73 -11.93 -25.11
N GLY A 9 2.01 -11.52 -25.04
CA GLY A 9 2.42 -10.40 -24.19
C GLY A 9 1.57 -9.14 -24.42
N SER A 10 1.03 -8.97 -25.62
CA SER A 10 0.12 -7.88 -25.97
C SER A 10 -1.28 -8.01 -25.34
N GLU A 11 -1.80 -9.23 -25.19
CA GLU A 11 -3.10 -9.46 -24.55
C GLU A 11 -3.00 -9.24 -23.04
N LEU A 12 -1.93 -9.72 -22.40
CA LEU A 12 -1.66 -9.46 -21.00
C LEU A 12 -1.49 -7.96 -20.73
N GLU A 13 -0.73 -7.26 -21.56
CA GLU A 13 -0.54 -5.82 -21.44
C GLU A 13 -1.86 -5.06 -21.56
N ALA A 14 -2.70 -5.41 -22.53
CA ALA A 14 -4.00 -4.79 -22.71
C ALA A 14 -4.91 -5.01 -21.50
N ALA A 15 -4.91 -6.22 -20.93
CA ALA A 15 -5.67 -6.53 -19.71
C ALA A 15 -5.15 -5.76 -18.51
N LEU A 16 -3.83 -5.63 -18.33
CA LEU A 16 -3.21 -4.85 -17.26
C LEU A 16 -3.53 -3.36 -17.37
N ARG A 17 -3.56 -2.81 -18.58
CA ARG A 17 -3.94 -1.41 -18.81
C ARG A 17 -5.35 -1.08 -18.33
N GLY A 18 -6.25 -2.05 -18.32
CA GLY A 18 -7.61 -1.89 -17.79
C GLY A 18 -7.66 -1.59 -16.27
N PHE A 19 -6.58 -1.89 -15.53
CA PHE A 19 -6.48 -1.57 -14.10
C PHE A 19 -5.93 -0.17 -13.83
N VAL A 20 -5.32 0.48 -14.81
CA VAL A 20 -4.75 1.82 -14.64
C VAL A 20 -5.86 2.83 -14.38
N GLY A 21 -5.75 3.56 -13.27
CA GLY A 21 -6.75 4.54 -12.86
C GLY A 21 -8.02 3.95 -12.26
N ALA A 22 -8.16 2.62 -12.20
CA ALA A 22 -9.29 1.97 -11.56
C ALA A 22 -9.08 1.83 -10.05
N ALA A 23 -10.16 1.93 -9.27
CA ALA A 23 -10.12 1.57 -7.85
C ALA A 23 -9.89 0.07 -7.70
N ILE A 24 -8.91 -0.31 -6.86
CA ILE A 24 -8.56 -1.72 -6.65
C ILE A 24 -9.46 -2.39 -5.62
N GLY A 25 -10.04 -1.60 -4.73
CA GLY A 25 -10.93 -2.10 -3.69
C GLY A 25 -11.45 -0.97 -2.81
N PRO A 26 -12.16 -1.28 -1.73
CA PRO A 26 -12.60 -0.29 -0.76
C PRO A 26 -11.39 0.35 -0.06
N PRO A 27 -11.56 1.56 0.52
CA PRO A 27 -10.52 2.17 1.34
C PRO A 27 -10.04 1.24 2.44
N GLN A 28 -8.73 1.12 2.59
CA GLN A 28 -8.13 0.33 3.67
C GLN A 28 -8.02 1.20 4.92
N VAL A 29 -8.43 0.63 6.05
CA VAL A 29 -8.31 1.27 7.36
C VAL A 29 -7.26 0.53 8.16
N GLY A 30 -6.33 1.26 8.75
CA GLY A 30 -5.31 0.68 9.62
C GLY A 30 -5.95 -0.01 10.84
N PRO A 31 -5.40 -1.15 11.29
CA PRO A 31 -5.93 -1.89 12.43
C PRO A 31 -5.74 -1.17 13.76
N ASP A 32 -4.75 -0.30 13.86
CA ASP A 32 -4.36 0.39 15.08
C ASP A 32 -4.54 1.91 14.98
N LEU A 33 -4.71 2.54 16.13
CA LEU A 33 -4.70 4.00 16.20
C LEU A 33 -3.30 4.55 15.91
N VAL A 34 -3.26 5.72 15.27
CA VAL A 34 -2.03 6.46 15.05
C VAL A 34 -1.44 6.85 16.41
N GLY A 35 -0.22 6.44 16.69
CA GLY A 35 0.42 6.60 17.99
C GLY A 35 1.79 7.30 17.93
N ALA A 36 2.06 8.10 18.94
CA ALA A 36 3.28 8.91 19.01
C ALA A 36 4.57 8.06 19.04
N ALA A 37 4.54 6.89 19.66
CA ALA A 37 5.70 6.02 19.75
C ALA A 37 6.14 5.53 18.37
N MET A 38 5.21 5.09 17.54
CA MET A 38 5.50 4.62 16.18
C MET A 38 5.98 5.77 15.28
N ILE A 39 5.39 6.96 15.43
CA ILE A 39 5.85 8.16 14.74
C ILE A 39 7.30 8.47 15.09
N ARG A 40 7.64 8.43 16.37
CA ARG A 40 9.02 8.69 16.83
C ARG A 40 10.00 7.69 16.24
N HIS A 41 9.69 6.40 16.28
CA HIS A 41 10.54 5.37 15.68
C HIS A 41 10.72 5.53 14.17
N TRP A 42 9.67 5.88 13.47
CA TRP A 42 9.75 6.18 12.05
C TRP A 42 10.67 7.37 11.75
N CYS A 43 10.47 8.47 12.48
CA CYS A 43 11.29 9.68 12.34
C CYS A 43 12.76 9.42 12.63
N GLU A 44 13.07 8.61 13.65
CA GLU A 44 14.44 8.19 13.94
C GLU A 44 15.03 7.37 12.79
N ALA A 45 14.31 6.39 12.30
CA ALA A 45 14.75 5.52 11.22
C ALA A 45 14.99 6.28 9.90
N MET A 46 14.13 7.24 9.59
CA MET A 46 14.19 8.04 8.36
C MET A 46 15.06 9.29 8.49
N GLY A 47 15.53 9.63 9.69
CA GLY A 47 16.25 10.86 9.95
C GLY A 47 15.39 12.13 9.80
N ASP A 48 14.08 12.00 9.95
CA ASP A 48 13.13 13.11 9.86
C ASP A 48 13.06 13.84 11.21
N ARG A 49 13.49 15.09 11.21
CA ARG A 49 13.55 15.93 12.41
C ARG A 49 12.49 17.04 12.45
N ASN A 50 11.48 16.96 11.60
CA ASN A 50 10.42 17.95 11.61
C ASN A 50 9.66 17.89 12.94
N PRO A 51 9.68 18.97 13.75
CA PRO A 51 9.11 18.95 15.09
C PRO A 51 7.59 18.80 15.11
N VAL A 52 6.91 19.02 14.03
CA VAL A 52 5.47 18.80 13.92
C VAL A 52 5.07 17.34 14.17
N TYR A 53 6.01 16.42 14.00
CA TYR A 53 5.80 14.99 14.25
C TYR A 53 6.15 14.54 15.66
N THR A 54 6.97 15.29 16.38
CA THR A 54 7.57 14.83 17.63
C THR A 54 7.47 15.80 18.81
N ASP A 55 7.26 17.09 18.56
CA ASP A 55 7.16 18.12 19.62
C ASP A 55 5.71 18.60 19.76
N PRO A 56 4.99 18.23 20.84
CA PRO A 56 3.60 18.61 21.03
C PRO A 56 3.36 20.12 21.08
N ALA A 57 4.30 20.90 21.64
CA ALA A 57 4.16 22.34 21.75
C ALA A 57 4.25 23.02 20.38
N LEU A 58 5.27 22.69 19.59
CA LEU A 58 5.44 23.20 18.25
C LEU A 58 4.34 22.70 17.30
N ALA A 59 3.93 21.45 17.41
CA ALA A 59 2.84 20.89 16.62
C ALA A 59 1.51 21.60 16.87
N ARG A 60 1.26 22.01 18.09
CA ARG A 60 0.03 22.74 18.44
C ARG A 60 -0.05 24.11 17.79
N GLU A 61 1.08 24.76 17.56
CA GLU A 61 1.18 26.04 16.86
C GLU A 61 1.18 25.88 15.32
N SER A 62 1.31 24.67 14.82
CA SER A 62 1.27 24.38 13.38
C SER A 62 -0.14 24.48 12.81
N VAL A 63 -0.24 24.45 11.50
CA VAL A 63 -1.53 24.40 10.77
C VAL A 63 -2.37 23.19 11.15
N HIS A 64 -1.76 22.15 11.69
CA HIS A 64 -2.44 20.92 12.12
C HIS A 64 -3.05 21.00 13.52
N GLY A 65 -2.60 21.94 14.34
CA GLY A 65 -3.09 22.11 15.72
C GLY A 65 -2.69 21.00 16.71
N GLY A 66 -1.79 20.11 16.33
CA GLY A 66 -1.31 19.00 17.13
C GLY A 66 -0.36 18.08 16.37
N ILE A 67 0.14 17.05 17.06
CA ILE A 67 1.01 16.04 16.43
C ILE A 67 0.27 15.36 15.28
N VAL A 68 0.97 15.22 14.18
CA VAL A 68 0.52 14.45 13.00
C VAL A 68 1.57 13.41 12.63
N ALA A 69 1.14 12.34 11.98
CA ALA A 69 2.06 11.37 11.42
C ALA A 69 2.63 11.88 10.08
N PRO A 70 3.91 11.58 9.78
CA PRO A 70 4.44 11.84 8.44
C PRO A 70 3.57 11.18 7.36
N PRO A 71 3.22 11.87 6.28
CA PRO A 71 2.41 11.29 5.19
C PRO A 71 3.03 10.01 4.60
N THR A 72 4.35 9.92 4.57
CA THR A 72 5.08 8.75 4.08
C THR A 72 4.89 7.50 4.95
N MET A 73 4.38 7.64 6.18
CA MET A 73 4.03 6.52 7.05
C MET A 73 2.71 5.84 6.67
N LEU A 74 1.95 6.34 5.71
CA LEU A 74 0.61 5.84 5.43
C LEU A 74 0.58 4.33 5.25
N GLN A 75 1.51 3.77 4.49
CA GLN A 75 1.60 2.32 4.32
C GLN A 75 1.90 1.57 5.61
N ALA A 76 2.72 2.12 6.49
CA ALA A 76 3.04 1.48 7.76
C ALA A 76 1.81 1.30 8.66
N TRP A 77 0.84 2.21 8.58
CA TRP A 77 -0.40 2.13 9.35
C TRP A 77 -1.39 1.09 8.83
N ILE A 78 -1.37 0.81 7.53
CA ILE A 78 -2.31 -0.12 6.90
C ILE A 78 -1.72 -1.51 6.67
N LEU A 79 -0.41 -1.71 6.88
CA LEU A 79 0.22 -3.01 6.76
C LEU A 79 -0.34 -3.97 7.81
N GLN A 80 -0.89 -5.05 7.32
CA GLN A 80 -1.30 -6.17 8.14
C GLN A 80 -0.23 -7.27 8.09
N GLY A 81 0.07 -7.88 9.24
CA GLY A 81 0.94 -9.05 9.27
C GLY A 81 0.35 -10.18 8.43
N MET A 82 1.21 -11.00 7.86
CA MET A 82 0.78 -12.12 6.98
C MET A 82 -0.19 -13.09 7.68
N GLN A 83 -0.12 -13.20 9.02
CA GLN A 83 -1.02 -14.04 9.80
C GLN A 83 -2.38 -13.40 10.08
N MET A 84 -2.49 -12.09 9.91
CA MET A 84 -3.73 -11.34 10.14
C MET A 84 -4.47 -11.00 8.85
N ALA A 85 -3.92 -11.38 7.71
CA ALA A 85 -4.62 -11.25 6.44
C ALA A 85 -5.78 -12.23 6.42
N GLU A 86 -6.98 -11.74 6.73
CA GLU A 86 -8.20 -12.50 6.51
C GLU A 86 -8.30 -12.92 5.04
N PRO A 87 -8.81 -14.13 4.76
CA PRO A 87 -9.11 -14.51 3.39
C PRO A 87 -10.06 -13.47 2.80
N ARG A 88 -9.58 -12.72 1.84
CA ARG A 88 -10.41 -11.74 1.17
C ARG A 88 -11.50 -12.46 0.38
N ASP A 89 -12.74 -12.04 0.58
CA ASP A 89 -13.81 -12.44 -0.31
C ASP A 89 -13.42 -12.02 -1.74
N ALA A 90 -13.27 -13.01 -2.60
CA ALA A 90 -12.82 -12.81 -3.97
C ALA A 90 -13.82 -12.03 -4.84
N THR A 91 -15.03 -11.82 -4.32
CA THR A 91 -16.11 -11.16 -5.06
C THR A 91 -15.87 -9.66 -5.12
N GLY A 92 -15.42 -9.19 -6.29
CA GLY A 92 -15.16 -7.77 -6.53
C GLY A 92 -13.81 -7.25 -6.02
N ASP A 93 -12.94 -8.14 -5.58
CA ASP A 93 -11.56 -7.78 -5.20
C ASP A 93 -10.68 -7.66 -6.47
N ARG A 94 -10.57 -6.46 -6.98
CA ARG A 94 -9.75 -6.17 -8.16
C ARG A 94 -8.25 -6.39 -7.94
N GLN A 95 -7.80 -6.31 -6.71
CA GLN A 95 -6.41 -6.63 -6.38
C GLN A 95 -6.13 -8.13 -6.56
N LEU A 96 -7.06 -8.97 -6.15
CA LEU A 96 -6.98 -10.41 -6.37
C LEU A 96 -7.06 -10.75 -7.86
N GLU A 97 -7.96 -10.11 -8.61
CA GLU A 97 -8.05 -10.26 -10.07
C GLU A 97 -6.73 -9.90 -10.76
N LEU A 98 -6.12 -8.77 -10.37
CA LEU A 98 -4.82 -8.35 -10.89
C LEU A 98 -3.73 -9.38 -10.59
N HIS A 99 -3.69 -9.89 -9.37
CA HIS A 99 -2.72 -10.90 -8.96
C HIS A 99 -2.89 -12.22 -9.74
N GLN A 100 -4.12 -12.65 -9.93
CA GLN A 100 -4.43 -13.84 -10.73
C GLN A 100 -4.02 -13.66 -12.19
N LEU A 101 -4.30 -12.50 -12.77
CA LEU A 101 -3.93 -12.16 -14.14
C LEU A 101 -2.41 -12.22 -14.34
N LEU A 102 -1.65 -11.65 -13.42
CA LEU A 102 -0.18 -11.68 -13.43
C LEU A 102 0.34 -13.11 -13.29
N THR A 103 -0.22 -13.89 -12.38
CA THR A 103 0.18 -15.28 -12.15
C THR A 103 -0.08 -16.14 -13.40
N GLN A 104 -1.25 -16.00 -14.00
CA GLN A 104 -1.61 -16.71 -15.24
C GLN A 104 -0.73 -16.28 -16.42
N GLY A 105 -0.33 -15.01 -16.45
CA GLY A 105 0.59 -14.47 -17.43
C GLY A 105 2.06 -14.90 -17.25
N GLY A 106 2.37 -15.69 -16.22
CA GLY A 106 3.72 -16.17 -15.94
C GLY A 106 4.53 -15.32 -14.96
N TYR A 107 3.88 -14.40 -14.23
CA TYR A 107 4.50 -13.52 -13.24
C TYR A 107 3.95 -13.81 -11.83
N PRO A 108 4.32 -14.93 -11.21
CA PRO A 108 3.75 -15.35 -9.92
C PRO A 108 4.25 -14.52 -8.73
N SER A 109 5.33 -13.77 -8.91
CA SER A 109 5.93 -12.94 -7.86
C SER A 109 6.08 -11.52 -8.35
N VAL A 110 5.70 -10.57 -7.50
CA VAL A 110 5.77 -9.15 -7.78
C VAL A 110 6.56 -8.46 -6.69
N VAL A 111 7.49 -7.58 -7.09
CA VAL A 111 8.28 -6.75 -6.18
C VAL A 111 7.95 -5.29 -6.45
N ALA A 112 7.56 -4.57 -5.41
CA ALA A 112 7.35 -3.14 -5.50
C ALA A 112 8.72 -2.43 -5.61
N THR A 113 8.94 -1.71 -6.70
CA THR A 113 10.17 -0.95 -6.93
C THR A 113 9.95 0.56 -6.80
N ASN A 114 8.72 1.01 -6.88
CA ASN A 114 8.36 2.41 -6.76
C ASN A 114 6.93 2.53 -6.23
N CYS A 115 6.69 3.53 -5.41
CA CYS A 115 5.37 3.85 -4.89
C CYS A 115 5.16 5.38 -4.93
N ARG A 116 4.02 5.80 -5.45
CA ARG A 116 3.57 7.19 -5.37
C ARG A 116 2.30 7.24 -4.54
N GLN A 117 2.31 8.07 -3.50
CA GLN A 117 1.18 8.30 -2.59
C GLN A 117 0.66 9.74 -2.74
#